data_0bee1e3dd868ccce4b6b49ecf79ca02a
#
_entry.id   0bee1e3dd868ccce4b6b49ecf79ca02a
#
_cell.length_a   1.000
_cell.length_b   1.000
_cell.length_c   1.000
_cell.angle_alpha   90.00
_cell.angle_beta   90.00
_cell.angle_gamma   90.00
#
_symmetry.space_group_name_H-M   'P 1'
#
loop_
_entity.id
_entity.type
_entity.pdbx_description
1 polymer ?
#
loop_
_entity_poly.entity_id
_entity_poly.type
_entity_poly.pdbx_seq_one_letter_code
_entity_poly.pdbx_strand_id
1 'polypeptide(L)'
;MDMKKQIGATSFGVIGLGRFGTALVKTLTEAGKEVIAVDKDEQKVKAVRRYTDFAFVVADLTEETLEETGIQNCDVAVVCISEQMDTSILTTLNLVALGIPKVIAKAASAEHGIILAKLGAEVVYPERDMAIRLASRLETARDLDIIQLSEKINITKMQAPDQIVGKTVAAANLRGRFGLNIIAIEHDGLVIDSIHPDYVFRKADSLFLVGRKDGLLKMDQWAVSHK
;
A
#
# COMPACT_ATOMS: atom_id res chain seq x y z
N MET A 1 -31.02 -10.48 -13.65
CA MET A 1 -29.84 -9.78 -14.15
C MET A 1 -29.28 -9.00 -12.97
N ASP A 2 -28.26 -9.57 -12.33
CA ASP A 2 -27.86 -9.22 -10.95
C ASP A 2 -26.98 -7.98 -10.90
N MET A 3 -27.49 -6.87 -10.38
CA MET A 3 -26.78 -5.61 -10.14
C MET A 3 -26.04 -5.59 -8.79
N LYS A 4 -25.62 -6.76 -8.24
CA LYS A 4 -24.94 -6.88 -6.94
C LYS A 4 -23.43 -7.17 -7.00
N LYS A 5 -22.76 -7.01 -8.14
CA LYS A 5 -21.36 -7.46 -8.32
C LYS A 5 -20.34 -6.32 -8.51
N GLN A 6 -20.50 -5.18 -7.83
CA GLN A 6 -19.56 -4.06 -7.91
C GLN A 6 -19.13 -3.46 -6.55
N ILE A 7 -19.27 -4.20 -5.47
CA ILE A 7 -18.69 -3.83 -4.18
C ILE A 7 -17.55 -4.82 -3.95
N GLY A 8 -16.31 -4.36 -4.03
CA GLY A 8 -15.02 -5.09 -3.98
C GLY A 8 -15.02 -6.47 -3.30
N ALA A 9 -14.00 -7.27 -3.56
CA ALA A 9 -13.85 -8.63 -3.01
C ALA A 9 -14.26 -8.70 -1.53
N THR A 10 -15.08 -9.68 -1.17
CA THR A 10 -15.61 -9.86 0.19
C THR A 10 -14.86 -10.95 0.94
N SER A 11 -14.29 -11.93 0.23
CA SER A 11 -13.63 -13.10 0.79
C SER A 11 -12.19 -13.25 0.27
N PHE A 12 -11.29 -13.59 1.18
CA PHE A 12 -9.85 -13.67 0.92
C PHE A 12 -9.25 -14.97 1.45
N GLY A 13 -8.44 -15.64 0.65
CA GLY A 13 -7.56 -16.72 1.09
C GLY A 13 -6.14 -16.18 1.31
N VAL A 14 -5.52 -16.45 2.45
CA VAL A 14 -4.14 -16.05 2.74
C VAL A 14 -3.32 -17.30 3.07
N ILE A 15 -2.33 -17.59 2.22
CA ILE A 15 -1.48 -18.78 2.33
C ILE A 15 -0.06 -18.36 2.71
N GLY A 16 0.41 -18.87 3.85
CA GLY A 16 1.67 -18.47 4.45
C GLY A 16 1.49 -17.38 5.49
N LEU A 17 1.49 -17.77 6.77
CA LEU A 17 1.23 -16.89 7.92
C LEU A 17 2.54 -16.40 8.57
N GLY A 18 3.50 -16.00 7.73
CA GLY A 18 4.67 -15.24 8.15
C GLY A 18 4.27 -13.81 8.59
N ARG A 19 5.27 -12.95 8.80
CA ARG A 19 5.02 -11.54 9.21
C ARG A 19 4.05 -10.81 8.30
N PHE A 20 4.23 -10.93 6.98
CA PHE A 20 3.36 -10.28 6.00
C PHE A 20 1.95 -10.88 5.98
N GLY A 21 1.83 -12.22 5.88
CA GLY A 21 0.52 -12.89 5.86
C GLY A 21 -0.29 -12.66 7.12
N THR A 22 0.34 -12.75 8.31
CA THR A 22 -0.34 -12.47 9.58
C THR A 22 -0.85 -11.02 9.65
N ALA A 23 -0.04 -10.04 9.21
CA ALA A 23 -0.47 -8.65 9.16
C ALA A 23 -1.64 -8.45 8.18
N LEU A 24 -1.60 -9.13 7.02
CA LEU A 24 -2.66 -9.07 6.02
C LEU A 24 -3.97 -9.65 6.55
N VAL A 25 -3.94 -10.86 7.18
CA VAL A 25 -5.11 -11.45 7.82
C VAL A 25 -5.74 -10.48 8.81
N LYS A 26 -4.93 -9.95 9.75
CA LYS A 26 -5.40 -8.98 10.74
C LYS A 26 -6.09 -7.79 10.09
N THR A 27 -5.44 -7.14 9.14
CA THR A 27 -5.95 -5.92 8.50
C THR A 27 -7.24 -6.16 7.72
N LEU A 28 -7.33 -7.28 7.00
CA LEU A 28 -8.54 -7.63 6.24
C LEU A 28 -9.72 -7.92 7.18
N THR A 29 -9.49 -8.66 8.26
CA THR A 29 -10.56 -8.98 9.23
C THR A 29 -11.01 -7.75 10.03
N GLU A 30 -10.10 -6.85 10.40
CA GLU A 30 -10.43 -5.54 11.00
C GLU A 30 -11.26 -4.66 10.04
N ALA A 31 -11.08 -4.83 8.73
CA ALA A 31 -11.89 -4.18 7.69
C ALA A 31 -13.23 -4.92 7.41
N GLY A 32 -13.60 -5.92 8.21
CA GLY A 32 -14.85 -6.67 8.09
C GLY A 32 -14.88 -7.64 6.91
N LYS A 33 -13.72 -8.10 6.42
CA LYS A 33 -13.62 -9.08 5.33
C LYS A 33 -13.56 -10.50 5.87
N GLU A 34 -14.13 -11.45 5.12
CA GLU A 34 -13.98 -12.88 5.40
C GLU A 34 -12.60 -13.35 4.96
N VAL A 35 -11.87 -14.04 5.85
CA VAL A 35 -10.50 -14.49 5.56
C VAL A 35 -10.33 -15.96 5.93
N ILE A 36 -9.93 -16.78 4.95
CA ILE A 36 -9.39 -18.12 5.14
C ILE A 36 -7.88 -18.00 5.25
N ALA A 37 -7.31 -18.48 6.34
CA ALA A 37 -5.88 -18.42 6.64
C ALA A 37 -5.27 -19.84 6.66
N VAL A 38 -4.19 -20.07 5.90
CA VAL A 38 -3.59 -21.39 5.72
C VAL A 38 -2.08 -21.32 5.94
N ASP A 39 -1.54 -22.20 6.76
CA ASP A 39 -0.09 -22.43 6.92
C ASP A 39 0.17 -23.88 7.34
N LYS A 40 1.41 -24.36 7.12
CA LYS A 40 1.87 -25.66 7.61
C LYS A 40 2.24 -25.63 9.08
N ASP A 41 2.56 -24.46 9.62
CA ASP A 41 3.00 -24.26 11.00
C ASP A 41 1.79 -24.01 11.92
N GLU A 42 1.52 -24.97 12.80
CA GLU A 42 0.42 -24.91 13.78
C GLU A 42 0.50 -23.67 14.69
N GLN A 43 1.71 -23.24 15.07
CA GLN A 43 1.88 -22.09 15.96
C GLN A 43 1.46 -20.79 15.25
N LYS A 44 1.78 -20.65 13.97
CA LYS A 44 1.35 -19.51 13.16
C LYS A 44 -0.16 -19.50 12.96
N VAL A 45 -0.76 -20.64 12.67
CA VAL A 45 -2.21 -20.78 12.55
C VAL A 45 -2.89 -20.45 13.85
N LYS A 46 -2.41 -20.97 14.99
CA LYS A 46 -2.93 -20.65 16.32
C LYS A 46 -2.86 -19.14 16.62
N ALA A 47 -1.81 -18.46 16.19
CA ALA A 47 -1.65 -17.02 16.39
C ALA A 47 -2.68 -16.17 15.64
N VAL A 48 -3.18 -16.63 14.49
CA VAL A 48 -4.17 -15.89 13.67
C VAL A 48 -5.63 -16.25 14.01
N ARG A 49 -5.88 -17.32 14.76
CA ARG A 49 -7.25 -17.71 15.20
C ARG A 49 -7.99 -16.64 15.99
N ARG A 50 -7.26 -15.70 16.60
CA ARG A 50 -7.89 -14.53 17.25
C ARG A 50 -8.48 -13.51 16.26
N TYR A 51 -8.21 -13.64 14.98
CA TYR A 51 -8.69 -12.74 13.93
C TYR A 51 -9.73 -13.42 13.02
N THR A 52 -9.60 -14.73 12.78
CA THR A 52 -10.53 -15.50 11.96
C THR A 52 -10.69 -16.91 12.48
N ASP A 53 -11.94 -17.42 12.44
CA ASP A 53 -12.24 -18.81 12.79
C ASP A 53 -11.84 -19.78 11.68
N PHE A 54 -11.64 -19.29 10.45
CA PHE A 54 -11.26 -20.08 9.28
C PHE A 54 -9.73 -20.14 9.13
N ALA A 55 -9.05 -20.72 10.12
CA ALA A 55 -7.60 -20.86 10.14
C ALA A 55 -7.20 -22.35 10.18
N PHE A 56 -6.55 -22.81 9.13
CA PHE A 56 -6.26 -24.23 8.85
C PHE A 56 -4.78 -24.52 8.89
N VAL A 57 -4.43 -25.61 9.60
CA VAL A 57 -3.11 -26.23 9.52
C VAL A 57 -3.17 -27.30 8.44
N VAL A 58 -2.27 -27.24 7.46
CA VAL A 58 -2.22 -28.20 6.35
C VAL A 58 -0.87 -28.89 6.31
N ALA A 59 -0.83 -30.17 5.93
CA ALA A 59 0.42 -30.91 5.80
C ALA A 59 1.25 -30.46 4.58
N ASP A 60 0.56 -30.15 3.49
CA ASP A 60 1.10 -29.67 2.23
C ASP A 60 0.19 -28.60 1.61
N LEU A 61 0.51 -28.14 0.42
CA LEU A 61 -0.23 -27.12 -0.32
C LEU A 61 -0.62 -27.63 -1.72
N THR A 62 -0.97 -28.92 -1.80
CA THR A 62 -1.53 -29.52 -3.02
C THR A 62 -2.90 -28.93 -3.32
N GLU A 63 -3.37 -29.08 -4.55
CA GLU A 63 -4.68 -28.64 -4.98
C GLU A 63 -5.78 -29.25 -4.10
N GLU A 64 -5.73 -30.59 -3.86
CA GLU A 64 -6.66 -31.32 -3.01
C GLU A 64 -6.72 -30.78 -1.59
N THR A 65 -5.55 -30.59 -0.94
CA THR A 65 -5.48 -30.06 0.42
C THR A 65 -6.00 -28.61 0.51
N LEU A 66 -5.73 -27.80 -0.51
CA LEU A 66 -6.24 -26.43 -0.57
C LEU A 66 -7.75 -26.40 -0.75
N GLU A 67 -8.33 -27.28 -1.58
CA GLU A 67 -9.78 -27.43 -1.75
C GLU A 67 -10.49 -27.78 -0.44
N GLU A 68 -9.92 -28.66 0.39
CA GLU A 68 -10.48 -29.01 1.70
C GLU A 68 -10.64 -27.83 2.64
N THR A 69 -9.83 -26.77 2.47
CA THR A 69 -9.96 -25.53 3.27
C THR A 69 -11.12 -24.64 2.81
N GLY A 70 -11.69 -24.90 1.64
CA GLY A 70 -12.72 -24.07 1.03
C GLY A 70 -12.17 -22.82 0.33
N ILE A 71 -10.85 -22.68 0.16
CA ILE A 71 -10.18 -21.49 -0.38
C ILE A 71 -10.59 -21.17 -1.84
N GLN A 72 -11.00 -22.18 -2.61
CA GLN A 72 -11.50 -22.02 -3.98
C GLN A 72 -12.75 -21.13 -4.07
N ASN A 73 -13.46 -20.93 -2.96
CA ASN A 73 -14.65 -20.06 -2.91
C ASN A 73 -14.30 -18.60 -2.62
N CYS A 74 -13.02 -18.26 -2.42
CA CYS A 74 -12.57 -16.89 -2.18
C CYS A 74 -12.58 -16.07 -3.47
N ASP A 75 -12.88 -14.77 -3.37
CA ASP A 75 -12.74 -13.82 -4.49
C ASP A 75 -11.28 -13.56 -4.83
N VAL A 76 -10.41 -13.58 -3.81
CA VAL A 76 -8.97 -13.32 -3.95
C VAL A 76 -8.18 -14.30 -3.08
N ALA A 77 -7.12 -14.90 -3.63
CA ALA A 77 -6.13 -15.63 -2.85
C ALA A 77 -4.78 -14.92 -2.88
N VAL A 78 -4.08 -14.90 -1.74
CA VAL A 78 -2.78 -14.24 -1.58
C VAL A 78 -1.74 -15.25 -1.10
N VAL A 79 -0.73 -15.53 -1.93
CA VAL A 79 0.41 -16.38 -1.58
C VAL A 79 1.50 -15.51 -0.93
N CYS A 80 1.70 -15.71 0.37
CA CYS A 80 2.65 -14.96 1.19
C CYS A 80 3.96 -15.72 1.49
N ILE A 81 4.21 -16.82 0.77
CA ILE A 81 5.40 -17.68 0.91
C ILE A 81 6.52 -17.07 0.08
N SER A 82 7.68 -16.77 0.69
CA SER A 82 8.82 -16.16 -0.03
C SER A 82 10.16 -16.88 0.20
N GLU A 83 10.31 -17.64 1.29
CA GLU A 83 11.57 -18.32 1.61
C GLU A 83 11.75 -19.61 0.81
N GLN A 84 10.66 -20.26 0.40
CA GLN A 84 10.62 -21.48 -0.39
C GLN A 84 10.02 -21.16 -1.76
N MET A 85 10.88 -20.84 -2.73
CA MET A 85 10.44 -20.39 -4.06
C MET A 85 9.63 -21.45 -4.80
N ASP A 86 10.06 -22.71 -4.73
CA ASP A 86 9.38 -23.87 -5.29
C ASP A 86 7.96 -24.03 -4.73
N THR A 87 7.83 -23.99 -3.41
CA THR A 87 6.53 -24.05 -2.73
C THR A 87 5.63 -22.89 -3.14
N SER A 88 6.18 -21.66 -3.22
CA SER A 88 5.42 -20.48 -3.66
C SER A 88 4.90 -20.63 -5.09
N ILE A 89 5.73 -21.10 -6.01
CA ILE A 89 5.37 -21.31 -7.43
C ILE A 89 4.27 -22.38 -7.55
N LEU A 90 4.46 -23.53 -6.91
CA LEU A 90 3.48 -24.63 -6.96
C LEU A 90 2.14 -24.23 -6.30
N THR A 91 2.19 -23.57 -5.15
CA THR A 91 0.96 -23.06 -4.49
C THR A 91 0.22 -22.07 -5.39
N THR A 92 0.95 -21.16 -6.05
CA THR A 92 0.35 -20.20 -6.98
C THR A 92 -0.30 -20.91 -8.16
N LEU A 93 0.38 -21.91 -8.74
CA LEU A 93 -0.17 -22.73 -9.82
C LEU A 93 -1.47 -23.43 -9.40
N ASN A 94 -1.48 -24.07 -8.22
CA ASN A 94 -2.64 -24.77 -7.69
C ASN A 94 -3.84 -23.83 -7.49
N LEU A 95 -3.61 -22.64 -6.92
CA LEU A 95 -4.70 -21.65 -6.73
C LEU A 95 -5.27 -21.12 -8.04
N VAL A 96 -4.43 -20.94 -9.06
CA VAL A 96 -4.89 -20.57 -10.41
C VAL A 96 -5.67 -21.72 -11.06
N ALA A 97 -5.22 -22.97 -10.90
CA ALA A 97 -5.91 -24.17 -11.39
C ALA A 97 -7.29 -24.35 -10.73
N LEU A 98 -7.43 -24.04 -9.44
CA LEU A 98 -8.69 -24.02 -8.70
C LEU A 98 -9.67 -22.93 -9.18
N GLY A 99 -9.25 -22.09 -10.13
CA GLY A 99 -10.14 -21.09 -10.76
C GLY A 99 -10.47 -19.90 -9.87
N ILE A 100 -9.66 -19.59 -8.86
CA ILE A 100 -9.86 -18.41 -8.02
C ILE A 100 -9.79 -17.14 -8.89
N PRO A 101 -10.77 -16.22 -8.82
CA PRO A 101 -10.87 -15.10 -9.75
C PRO A 101 -9.65 -14.19 -9.78
N LYS A 102 -8.98 -14.04 -8.63
CA LYS A 102 -7.75 -13.24 -8.51
C LYS A 102 -6.75 -13.92 -7.59
N VAL A 103 -5.56 -14.22 -8.11
CA VAL A 103 -4.44 -14.73 -7.32
C VAL A 103 -3.36 -13.65 -7.26
N ILE A 104 -2.93 -13.30 -6.05
CA ILE A 104 -1.83 -12.37 -5.79
C ILE A 104 -0.69 -13.17 -5.17
N ALA A 105 0.54 -12.96 -5.62
CA ALA A 105 1.68 -13.68 -5.10
C ALA A 105 2.83 -12.75 -4.72
N LYS A 106 3.38 -12.97 -3.52
CA LYS A 106 4.55 -12.26 -3.03
C LYS A 106 5.82 -12.83 -3.67
N ALA A 107 6.58 -12.01 -4.38
CA ALA A 107 7.86 -12.40 -4.97
C ALA A 107 9.04 -12.03 -4.07
N ALA A 108 10.02 -12.93 -3.98
CA ALA A 108 11.27 -12.70 -3.28
C ALA A 108 12.37 -12.09 -4.17
N SER A 109 12.28 -12.28 -5.51
CA SER A 109 13.19 -11.70 -6.51
C SER A 109 12.44 -11.30 -7.77
N ALA A 110 13.14 -10.61 -8.70
CA ALA A 110 12.59 -10.26 -9.99
C ALA A 110 12.27 -11.50 -10.85
N GLU A 111 13.17 -12.49 -10.85
CA GLU A 111 13.01 -13.76 -11.58
C GLU A 111 11.82 -14.54 -11.05
N HIS A 112 11.68 -14.64 -9.71
CA HIS A 112 10.52 -15.25 -9.08
C HIS A 112 9.23 -14.57 -9.52
N GLY A 113 9.21 -13.24 -9.53
CA GLY A 113 8.04 -12.49 -9.99
C GLY A 113 7.68 -12.72 -11.44
N ILE A 114 8.67 -12.87 -12.32
CA ILE A 114 8.43 -13.21 -13.74
C ILE A 114 7.71 -14.55 -13.86
N ILE A 115 8.13 -15.56 -13.08
CA ILE A 115 7.49 -16.89 -13.08
C ILE A 115 6.05 -16.79 -12.58
N LEU A 116 5.82 -16.13 -11.43
CA LEU A 116 4.50 -15.97 -10.85
C LEU A 116 3.53 -15.23 -11.78
N ALA A 117 4.01 -14.18 -12.46
CA ALA A 117 3.22 -13.43 -13.43
C ALA A 117 2.84 -14.30 -14.65
N LYS A 118 3.75 -15.17 -15.12
CA LYS A 118 3.46 -16.13 -16.20
C LYS A 118 2.43 -17.19 -15.82
N LEU A 119 2.30 -17.51 -14.53
CA LEU A 119 1.25 -18.38 -14.03
C LEU A 119 -0.13 -17.69 -13.94
N GLY A 120 -0.19 -16.37 -14.16
CA GLY A 120 -1.43 -15.60 -14.12
C GLY A 120 -1.66 -14.85 -12.82
N ALA A 121 -0.70 -14.85 -11.87
CA ALA A 121 -0.83 -14.11 -10.63
C ALA A 121 -0.45 -12.62 -10.79
N GLU A 122 -1.10 -11.75 -10.04
CA GLU A 122 -0.63 -10.40 -9.77
C GLU A 122 0.55 -10.47 -8.77
N VAL A 123 1.67 -9.83 -9.11
CA VAL A 123 2.89 -9.95 -8.31
C VAL A 123 3.12 -8.71 -7.46
N VAL A 124 3.43 -8.92 -6.17
CA VAL A 124 3.79 -7.86 -5.23
C VAL A 124 5.18 -8.08 -4.64
N TYR A 125 5.88 -6.99 -4.35
CA TYR A 125 7.24 -6.99 -3.77
C TYR A 125 7.28 -6.14 -2.49
N PRO A 126 6.66 -6.58 -1.39
CA PRO A 126 6.46 -5.75 -0.20
C PRO A 126 7.75 -5.19 0.38
N GLU A 127 8.81 -5.99 0.43
CA GLU A 127 10.11 -5.56 0.98
C GLU A 127 10.77 -4.49 0.11
N ARG A 128 10.75 -4.66 -1.22
CA ARG A 128 11.30 -3.69 -2.18
C ARG A 128 10.50 -2.38 -2.14
N ASP A 129 9.18 -2.49 -2.19
CA ASP A 129 8.31 -1.33 -2.25
C ASP A 129 8.38 -0.52 -0.94
N MET A 130 8.49 -1.22 0.21
CA MET A 130 8.69 -0.56 1.50
C MET A 130 10.11 0.05 1.61
N ALA A 131 11.14 -0.61 1.08
CA ALA A 131 12.50 -0.08 1.07
C ALA A 131 12.58 1.21 0.23
N ILE A 132 11.94 1.24 -0.93
CA ILE A 132 11.85 2.44 -1.78
C ILE A 132 11.15 3.58 -1.02
N ARG A 133 10.03 3.29 -0.35
CA ARG A 133 9.31 4.28 0.47
C ARG A 133 10.18 4.81 1.62
N LEU A 134 10.89 3.91 2.31
CA LEU A 134 11.78 4.29 3.41
C LEU A 134 12.94 5.14 2.90
N ALA A 135 13.60 4.74 1.78
CA ALA A 135 14.67 5.51 1.17
C ALA A 135 14.22 6.92 0.81
N SER A 136 13.05 7.07 0.19
CA SER A 136 12.48 8.39 -0.13
C SER A 136 12.25 9.25 1.11
N ARG A 137 11.86 8.65 2.25
CA ARG A 137 11.72 9.37 3.53
C ARG A 137 13.07 9.78 4.11
N LEU A 138 14.09 8.96 3.97
CA LEU A 138 15.44 9.23 4.50
C LEU A 138 16.20 10.26 3.66
N GLU A 139 15.97 10.30 2.34
CA GLU A 139 16.56 11.30 1.44
C GLU A 139 16.01 12.71 1.68
N THR A 140 14.78 12.81 2.12
CA THR A 140 14.16 14.09 2.47
C THR A 140 14.43 14.36 3.95
N ALA A 141 15.36 15.28 4.25
CA ALA A 141 15.75 15.68 5.61
C ALA A 141 14.62 16.36 6.44
N ARG A 142 13.39 16.32 5.96
CA ARG A 142 12.16 16.80 6.60
C ARG A 142 11.13 15.68 6.53
N ASP A 143 10.22 15.65 7.51
CA ASP A 143 9.06 14.74 7.59
C ASP A 143 8.09 14.92 6.39
N LEU A 144 8.57 14.58 5.18
CA LEU A 144 7.77 14.63 3.97
C LEU A 144 7.09 13.27 3.79
N ASP A 145 5.82 13.17 4.17
CA ASP A 145 4.99 12.08 3.71
C ASP A 145 4.76 12.23 2.20
N ILE A 146 5.52 11.48 1.39
CA ILE A 146 5.39 11.49 -0.06
C ILE A 146 4.48 10.34 -0.49
N ILE A 147 3.36 10.68 -1.12
CA ILE A 147 2.49 9.71 -1.79
C ILE A 147 2.74 9.85 -3.30
N GLN A 148 3.27 8.80 -3.90
CA GLN A 148 3.49 8.76 -5.35
C GLN A 148 2.17 8.44 -6.06
N LEU A 149 1.63 9.40 -6.83
CA LEU A 149 0.44 9.20 -7.67
C LEU A 149 0.79 8.59 -9.02
N SER A 150 1.97 8.93 -9.57
CA SER A 150 2.52 8.37 -10.80
C SER A 150 4.03 8.53 -10.79
N GLU A 151 4.74 8.02 -11.82
CA GLU A 151 6.19 8.22 -11.97
C GLU A 151 6.62 9.69 -11.90
N LYS A 152 5.75 10.62 -12.27
CA LYS A 152 6.06 12.05 -12.41
C LYS A 152 5.36 12.94 -11.38
N ILE A 153 4.28 12.49 -10.75
CA ILE A 153 3.42 13.31 -9.90
C ILE A 153 3.38 12.71 -8.49
N ASN A 154 3.68 13.54 -7.52
CA ASN A 154 3.66 13.20 -6.11
C ASN A 154 2.73 14.13 -5.33
N ILE A 155 2.16 13.62 -4.24
CA ILE A 155 1.63 14.43 -3.14
C ILE A 155 2.69 14.45 -2.05
N THR A 156 2.93 15.60 -1.45
CA THR A 156 3.83 15.73 -0.29
C THR A 156 3.22 16.61 0.78
N LYS A 157 3.49 16.29 2.03
CA LYS A 157 3.23 17.16 3.17
C LYS A 157 4.53 17.86 3.54
N MET A 158 4.54 19.20 3.68
CA MET A 158 5.69 19.96 4.13
C MET A 158 5.28 21.16 4.98
N GLN A 159 6.13 21.58 5.89
CA GLN A 159 5.94 22.80 6.65
C GLN A 159 5.96 24.03 5.72
N ALA A 160 5.09 25.00 5.99
CA ALA A 160 5.13 26.26 5.27
C ALA A 160 6.51 26.92 5.42
N PRO A 161 7.23 27.16 4.32
CA PRO A 161 8.52 27.84 4.38
C PRO A 161 8.36 29.26 4.93
N ASP A 162 9.37 29.72 5.71
CA ASP A 162 9.34 31.07 6.30
C ASP A 162 9.09 32.17 5.27
N GLN A 163 9.50 31.95 4.01
CA GLN A 163 9.35 32.90 2.90
C GLN A 163 7.91 33.17 2.48
N ILE A 164 6.97 32.26 2.81
CA ILE A 164 5.54 32.45 2.51
C ILE A 164 4.72 32.78 3.76
N VAL A 165 5.28 32.64 4.95
CA VAL A 165 4.59 33.01 6.19
C VAL A 165 4.19 34.49 6.15
N GLY A 166 2.93 34.78 6.48
CA GLY A 166 2.36 36.11 6.39
C GLY A 166 1.88 36.53 4.98
N LYS A 167 2.11 35.72 3.95
CA LYS A 167 1.60 35.96 2.60
C LYS A 167 0.28 35.20 2.38
N THR A 168 -0.55 35.69 1.49
CA THR A 168 -1.74 34.98 1.04
C THR A 168 -1.34 33.85 0.07
N VAL A 169 -2.20 32.84 -0.10
CA VAL A 169 -2.04 31.78 -1.10
C VAL A 169 -1.84 32.38 -2.51
N ALA A 170 -2.63 33.39 -2.85
CA ALA A 170 -2.51 34.11 -4.13
C ALA A 170 -1.15 34.79 -4.28
N ALA A 171 -0.66 35.48 -3.24
CA ALA A 171 0.63 36.18 -3.26
C ALA A 171 1.83 35.21 -3.28
N ALA A 172 1.75 34.08 -2.60
CA ALA A 172 2.79 33.04 -2.63
C ALA A 172 2.93 32.39 -4.01
N ASN A 173 1.84 32.27 -4.77
CA ASN A 173 1.78 31.78 -6.14
C ASN A 173 2.61 30.51 -6.39
N LEU A 174 2.44 29.49 -5.54
CA LEU A 174 3.22 28.24 -5.63
C LEU A 174 2.98 27.52 -6.96
N ARG A 175 1.77 27.63 -7.51
CA ARG A 175 1.44 27.06 -8.82
C ARG A 175 2.22 27.73 -9.94
N GLY A 176 2.30 29.05 -9.99
CA GLY A 176 3.02 29.75 -11.04
C GLY A 176 4.53 29.61 -10.94
N ARG A 177 5.06 29.53 -9.69
CA ARG A 177 6.50 29.47 -9.43
C ARG A 177 7.10 28.07 -9.57
N PHE A 178 6.38 27.07 -9.07
CA PHE A 178 6.90 25.70 -8.92
C PHE A 178 6.03 24.64 -9.60
N GLY A 179 4.86 25.00 -10.16
CA GLY A 179 3.91 24.05 -10.72
C GLY A 179 3.21 23.19 -9.64
N LEU A 180 3.13 23.69 -8.41
CA LEU A 180 2.57 22.95 -7.27
C LEU A 180 1.19 23.50 -6.90
N ASN A 181 0.22 22.58 -6.75
CA ASN A 181 -1.10 22.93 -6.24
C ASN A 181 -1.19 22.55 -4.76
N ILE A 182 -1.78 23.43 -3.95
CA ILE A 182 -2.09 23.14 -2.56
C ILE A 182 -3.43 22.42 -2.54
N ILE A 183 -3.47 21.22 -1.95
CA ILE A 183 -4.70 20.42 -1.84
C ILE A 183 -5.31 20.44 -0.44
N ALA A 184 -4.50 20.69 0.59
CA ALA A 184 -4.93 20.93 1.95
C ALA A 184 -3.89 21.71 2.73
N ILE A 185 -4.32 22.37 3.81
CA ILE A 185 -3.45 23.01 4.81
C ILE A 185 -3.85 22.47 6.17
N GLU A 186 -2.89 21.99 6.95
CA GLU A 186 -3.10 21.59 8.34
C GLU A 186 -2.53 22.67 9.27
N HIS A 187 -3.33 23.11 10.21
CA HIS A 187 -2.95 24.05 11.27
C HIS A 187 -3.47 23.50 12.61
N ASP A 188 -2.58 23.33 13.57
CA ASP A 188 -2.90 22.80 14.92
C ASP A 188 -3.75 21.52 14.90
N GLY A 189 -3.46 20.60 13.97
CA GLY A 189 -4.18 19.34 13.82
C GLY A 189 -5.50 19.42 13.08
N LEU A 190 -5.94 20.63 12.66
CA LEU A 190 -7.12 20.82 11.83
C LEU A 190 -6.72 20.91 10.36
N VAL A 191 -7.35 20.09 9.52
CA VAL A 191 -7.11 20.06 8.07
C VAL A 191 -8.16 20.89 7.36
N ILE A 192 -7.71 21.86 6.57
CA ILE A 192 -8.52 22.72 5.71
C ILE A 192 -8.31 22.26 4.26
N ASP A 193 -9.33 21.75 3.61
CA ASP A 193 -9.32 21.24 2.23
C ASP A 193 -9.90 22.24 1.21
N SER A 194 -10.67 23.21 1.68
CA SER A 194 -11.21 24.30 0.86
C SER A 194 -10.36 25.55 1.06
N ILE A 195 -9.33 25.71 0.21
CA ILE A 195 -8.32 26.75 0.39
C ILE A 195 -8.71 27.99 -0.41
N HIS A 196 -8.98 29.09 0.29
CA HIS A 196 -9.24 30.38 -0.32
C HIS A 196 -7.94 31.08 -0.77
N PRO A 197 -7.95 31.85 -1.87
CA PRO A 197 -6.78 32.59 -2.35
C PRO A 197 -6.26 33.65 -1.35
N ASP A 198 -7.09 34.13 -0.45
CA ASP A 198 -6.81 35.11 0.61
C ASP A 198 -6.36 34.50 1.93
N TYR A 199 -6.33 33.15 2.05
CA TYR A 199 -5.76 32.47 3.22
C TYR A 199 -4.33 32.91 3.44
N VAL A 200 -4.00 33.38 4.64
CA VAL A 200 -2.67 33.86 5.02
C VAL A 200 -1.91 32.71 5.71
N PHE A 201 -0.76 32.32 5.15
CA PHE A 201 0.07 31.26 5.73
C PHE A 201 0.63 31.63 7.10
N ARG A 202 0.59 30.66 8.01
CA ARG A 202 1.11 30.77 9.39
C ARG A 202 2.33 29.87 9.56
N LYS A 203 3.16 30.15 10.54
CA LYS A 203 4.43 29.43 10.78
C LYS A 203 4.26 27.94 11.08
N ALA A 204 3.13 27.54 11.69
CA ALA A 204 2.83 26.16 12.05
C ALA A 204 2.05 25.42 10.95
N ASP A 205 1.75 26.06 9.81
CA ASP A 205 1.01 25.41 8.74
C ASP A 205 1.82 24.30 8.10
N SER A 206 1.19 23.14 7.93
CA SER A 206 1.66 22.05 7.07
C SER A 206 0.88 22.05 5.77
N LEU A 207 1.58 22.13 4.64
CA LEU A 207 0.97 22.20 3.32
C LEU A 207 0.95 20.81 2.69
N PHE A 208 -0.20 20.39 2.20
CA PHE A 208 -0.31 19.23 1.32
C PHE A 208 -0.26 19.73 -0.12
N LEU A 209 0.79 19.36 -0.83
CA LEU A 209 1.10 19.84 -2.17
C LEU A 209 1.04 18.69 -3.17
N VAL A 210 0.45 18.93 -4.33
CA VAL A 210 0.49 17.99 -5.45
C VAL A 210 1.16 18.65 -6.64
N GLY A 211 2.08 17.91 -7.27
CA GLY A 211 2.76 18.36 -8.47
C GLY A 211 3.89 17.45 -8.91
N ARG A 212 4.67 17.91 -9.89
CA ARG A 212 5.80 17.16 -10.44
C ARG A 212 6.97 17.15 -9.45
N LYS A 213 7.71 16.04 -9.44
CA LYS A 213 8.88 15.84 -8.56
C LYS A 213 9.90 16.98 -8.68
N ASP A 214 10.16 17.47 -9.92
CA ASP A 214 11.07 18.60 -10.16
C ASP A 214 10.57 19.92 -9.52
N GLY A 215 9.27 20.16 -9.52
CA GLY A 215 8.68 21.33 -8.86
C GLY A 215 8.82 21.27 -7.33
N LEU A 216 8.62 20.10 -6.74
CA LEU A 216 8.81 19.88 -5.30
C LEU A 216 10.27 20.11 -4.89
N LEU A 217 11.23 19.58 -5.65
CA LEU A 217 12.66 19.78 -5.41
C LEU A 217 13.07 21.26 -5.50
N LYS A 218 12.57 21.99 -6.52
CA LYS A 218 12.83 23.43 -6.67
C LYS A 218 12.28 24.24 -5.50
N MET A 219 11.08 23.90 -5.02
CA MET A 219 10.50 24.56 -3.86
C MET A 219 11.29 24.28 -2.59
N ASP A 220 11.73 23.06 -2.38
CA ASP A 220 12.54 22.69 -1.20
C ASP A 220 13.91 23.41 -1.21
N GLN A 221 14.60 23.42 -2.35
CA GLN A 221 15.85 24.17 -2.52
C GLN A 221 15.66 25.66 -2.26
N TRP A 222 14.57 26.26 -2.78
CA TRP A 222 14.24 27.66 -2.55
C TRP A 222 13.95 27.94 -1.07
N ALA A 223 13.28 27.03 -0.37
CA ALA A 223 13.00 27.13 1.06
C ALA A 223 14.27 27.11 1.92
N VAL A 224 15.33 26.40 1.47
CA VAL A 224 16.61 26.28 2.20
C VAL A 224 17.55 27.47 1.90
N SER A 225 17.55 27.98 0.66
CA SER A 225 18.55 28.98 0.20
C SER A 225 18.36 30.38 0.78
N HIS A 226 17.35 30.61 1.62
CA HIS A 226 17.03 31.91 2.20
C HIS A 226 16.88 31.87 3.73
N LYS A 227 17.58 30.92 4.38
CA LYS A 227 17.77 30.90 5.84
C LYS A 227 18.93 31.75 6.27
#